data_d0f831708f08597c79e2cac7993d6e94
#
_entry.id   d0f831708f08597c79e2cac7993d6e94
#
_cell.length_a   1.000
_cell.length_b   1.000
_cell.length_c   1.000
_cell.angle_alpha   90.00
_cell.angle_beta   90.00
_cell.angle_gamma   90.00
#
_symmetry.space_group_name_H-M   'P 1'
#
loop_
_entity.id
_entity.type
_entity.pdbx_description
1 polymer ?
#
loop_
_entity_poly.entity_id
_entity_poly.type
_entity_poly.pdbx_seq_one_letter_code
_entity_poly.pdbx_strand_id
1 'polypeptide(L)'
;MSPLPDVPTIEEAGVPGFDFVSWQMVAAPAGTPKDIVDKLSAEVAKALASGDLSERLRGFGTNPQASTPEKFAEDIRKETAQWGKIIKDNDIKAE
;
A
#
# COMPACT_ATOMS: atom_id res chain seq x y z
N MET A 1 1.42 0.18 15.15
CA MET A 1 2.57 0.60 14.35
C MET A 1 3.84 0.14 15.02
N SER A 2 4.70 -0.59 14.28
CA SER A 2 5.85 -1.28 14.85
C SER A 2 6.85 -0.40 15.62
N PRO A 3 7.21 0.82 15.14
CA PRO A 3 8.13 1.69 15.89
C PRO A 3 7.54 2.32 17.16
N LEU A 4 6.23 2.30 17.30
CA LEU A 4 5.52 2.91 18.42
C LEU A 4 4.47 1.93 18.97
N PRO A 5 4.90 0.85 19.62
CA PRO A 5 3.98 -0.22 20.01
C PRO A 5 2.95 0.19 21.07
N ASP A 6 3.24 1.21 21.86
CA ASP A 6 2.34 1.68 22.91
C ASP A 6 1.35 2.75 22.46
N VAL A 7 1.47 3.20 21.19
CA VAL A 7 0.55 4.18 20.63
C VAL A 7 -0.57 3.45 19.90
N PRO A 8 -1.83 3.64 20.29
CA PRO A 8 -2.96 2.98 19.64
C PRO A 8 -3.21 3.58 18.24
N THR A 9 -3.80 2.79 17.37
CA THR A 9 -4.30 3.28 16.09
C THR A 9 -5.56 4.13 16.31
N ILE A 10 -5.95 4.90 15.30
CA ILE A 10 -7.19 5.70 15.37
C ILE A 10 -8.40 4.78 15.54
N GLU A 11 -8.40 3.62 14.88
CA GLU A 11 -9.46 2.63 15.04
C GLU A 11 -9.54 2.13 16.50
N GLU A 12 -8.40 1.78 17.08
CA GLU A 12 -8.33 1.33 18.49
C GLU A 12 -8.70 2.43 19.47
N ALA A 13 -8.43 3.69 19.10
CA ALA A 13 -8.69 4.84 19.96
C ALA A 13 -10.16 5.31 19.93
N GLY A 14 -11.02 4.69 19.14
CA GLY A 14 -12.45 4.97 19.17
C GLY A 14 -13.12 5.26 17.84
N VAL A 15 -12.45 5.08 16.71
CA VAL A 15 -13.05 5.25 15.38
C VAL A 15 -13.03 3.90 14.66
N PRO A 16 -14.03 3.03 14.90
CA PRO A 16 -14.08 1.72 14.27
C PRO A 16 -14.13 1.81 12.76
N GLY A 17 -13.38 0.93 12.09
CA GLY A 17 -13.32 0.90 10.64
C GLY A 17 -12.41 1.94 10.01
N PHE A 18 -11.75 2.76 10.81
CA PHE A 18 -10.78 3.73 10.28
C PHE A 18 -9.48 3.02 9.95
N ASP A 19 -9.21 2.84 8.67
CA ASP A 19 -7.99 2.23 8.18
C ASP A 19 -7.47 3.06 6.99
N PHE A 20 -6.58 3.99 7.31
CA PHE A 20 -5.96 4.84 6.30
C PHE A 20 -4.45 4.72 6.40
N VAL A 21 -3.83 4.28 5.32
CA VAL A 21 -2.38 4.25 5.20
C VAL A 21 -1.99 4.74 3.81
N SER A 22 -0.90 5.45 3.72
CA SER A 22 -0.29 5.72 2.42
C SER A 22 0.58 4.53 2.03
N TRP A 23 0.67 4.31 0.73
CA TRP A 23 1.46 3.19 0.19
C TRP A 23 2.25 3.64 -1.04
N GLN A 24 3.28 2.89 -1.33
CA GLN A 24 4.13 3.13 -2.50
C GLN A 24 4.13 1.89 -3.39
N MET A 25 4.24 2.13 -4.68
CA MET A 25 4.25 1.04 -5.65
C MET A 25 5.32 1.25 -6.72
N VAL A 26 5.67 0.16 -7.38
CA VAL A 26 6.42 0.17 -8.64
C VAL A 26 5.44 -0.21 -9.74
N ALA A 27 5.39 0.60 -10.78
CA ALA A 27 4.47 0.37 -11.89
C ALA A 27 5.24 0.28 -13.20
N ALA A 28 4.68 -0.46 -14.16
CA ALA A 28 5.20 -0.57 -15.51
C ALA A 28 4.23 0.08 -16.50
N PRO A 29 4.72 0.55 -17.67
CA PRO A 29 3.83 1.10 -18.68
C PRO A 29 2.78 0.11 -19.14
N ALA A 30 1.62 0.60 -19.57
CA ALA A 30 0.58 -0.24 -20.14
C ALA A 30 1.14 -0.99 -21.36
N GLY A 31 0.74 -2.26 -21.50
CA GLY A 31 1.23 -3.10 -22.58
C GLY A 31 2.54 -3.82 -22.31
N THR A 32 3.14 -3.64 -21.13
CA THR A 32 4.31 -4.44 -20.72
C THR A 32 3.94 -5.91 -20.67
N PRO A 33 4.74 -6.82 -21.28
CA PRO A 33 4.44 -8.25 -21.26
C PRO A 33 4.29 -8.80 -19.84
N LYS A 34 3.34 -9.70 -19.68
CA LYS A 34 3.02 -10.27 -18.37
C LYS A 34 4.20 -10.98 -17.71
N ASP A 35 5.01 -11.67 -18.49
CA ASP A 35 6.19 -12.38 -17.97
C ASP A 35 7.21 -11.42 -17.36
N ILE A 36 7.37 -10.23 -17.93
CA ILE A 36 8.25 -9.19 -17.40
C ILE A 36 7.67 -8.65 -16.09
N VAL A 37 6.37 -8.36 -16.06
CA VAL A 37 5.69 -7.89 -14.85
C VAL A 37 5.80 -8.92 -13.72
N ASP A 38 5.57 -10.18 -14.03
CA ASP A 38 5.66 -11.25 -13.05
C ASP A 38 7.09 -11.41 -12.51
N LYS A 39 8.09 -11.29 -13.38
CA LYS A 39 9.48 -11.35 -12.96
C LYS A 39 9.86 -10.20 -12.03
N LEU A 40 9.46 -8.98 -12.38
CA LEU A 40 9.70 -7.81 -11.54
C LEU A 40 9.00 -7.95 -10.18
N SER A 41 7.77 -8.43 -10.18
CA SER A 41 7.02 -8.67 -8.95
C SER A 41 7.73 -9.69 -8.05
N ALA A 42 8.23 -10.78 -8.63
CA ALA A 42 8.98 -11.79 -7.90
C ALA A 42 10.28 -11.22 -7.32
N GLU A 43 11.00 -10.41 -8.07
CA GLU A 43 12.24 -9.79 -7.60
C GLU A 43 12.00 -8.77 -6.49
N VAL A 44 10.93 -7.98 -6.59
CA VAL A 44 10.54 -7.06 -5.52
C VAL A 44 10.17 -7.84 -4.26
N ALA A 45 9.42 -8.92 -4.39
CA ALA A 45 9.07 -9.77 -3.25
C ALA A 45 10.32 -10.35 -2.56
N LYS A 46 11.30 -10.79 -3.35
CA LYS A 46 12.59 -11.27 -2.81
C LYS A 46 13.34 -10.17 -2.07
N ALA A 47 13.37 -8.96 -2.64
CA ALA A 47 14.03 -7.82 -2.02
C ALA A 47 13.37 -7.47 -0.68
N LEU A 48 12.04 -7.49 -0.63
CA LEU A 48 11.30 -7.21 0.60
C LEU A 48 11.42 -8.32 1.64
N ALA A 49 11.70 -9.54 1.22
CA ALA A 49 11.99 -10.65 2.12
C ALA A 49 13.42 -10.59 2.67
N SER A 50 14.30 -9.78 2.09
CA SER A 50 15.65 -9.53 2.59
C SER A 50 15.58 -8.81 3.94
N GLY A 51 16.24 -9.34 4.95
CA GLY A 51 16.24 -8.75 6.30
C GLY A 51 16.75 -7.34 6.33
N ASP A 52 17.79 -7.02 5.55
CA ASP A 52 18.42 -5.70 5.53
C ASP A 52 17.45 -4.61 5.01
N LEU A 53 16.82 -4.85 3.86
CA LEU A 53 15.89 -3.90 3.29
C LEU A 53 14.63 -3.73 4.16
N SER A 54 14.08 -4.82 4.63
CA SER A 54 12.90 -4.79 5.49
C SER A 54 13.17 -4.04 6.79
N GLU A 55 14.34 -4.25 7.37
CA GLU A 55 14.72 -3.56 8.60
C GLU A 55 14.84 -2.06 8.39
N ARG A 56 15.45 -1.64 7.28
CA ARG A 56 15.57 -0.23 6.93
C ARG A 56 14.20 0.42 6.72
N LEU A 57 13.30 -0.27 6.01
CA LEU A 57 11.96 0.24 5.75
C LEU A 57 11.17 0.39 7.06
N ARG A 58 11.28 -0.57 7.96
CA ARG A 58 10.64 -0.47 9.28
C ARG A 58 11.20 0.70 10.09
N GLY A 59 12.50 0.98 9.96
CA GLY A 59 13.12 2.13 10.61
C GLY A 59 12.55 3.46 10.14
N PHE A 60 12.04 3.52 8.92
CA PHE A 60 11.35 4.71 8.39
C PHE A 60 9.85 4.71 8.68
N GLY A 61 9.36 3.76 9.46
CA GLY A 61 7.92 3.65 9.74
C GLY A 61 7.12 2.98 8.65
N THR A 62 7.77 2.43 7.63
CA THR A 62 7.13 1.74 6.53
C THR A 62 6.97 0.26 6.85
N ASN A 63 5.81 -0.30 6.58
CA ASN A 63 5.58 -1.73 6.71
C ASN A 63 5.82 -2.40 5.35
N PRO A 64 6.95 -3.11 5.16
CA PRO A 64 7.22 -3.76 3.88
C PRO A 64 6.21 -4.89 3.64
N GLN A 65 5.55 -4.84 2.51
CA GLN A 65 4.52 -5.81 2.16
C GLN A 65 4.54 -6.06 0.66
N ALA A 66 4.76 -7.31 0.27
CA ALA A 66 4.69 -7.73 -1.12
C ALA A 66 3.27 -8.17 -1.47
N SER A 67 2.84 -7.91 -2.69
CA SER A 67 1.59 -8.45 -3.20
C SER A 67 1.75 -8.85 -4.65
N THR A 68 0.83 -9.67 -5.16
CA THR A 68 0.81 -10.03 -6.57
C THR A 68 0.25 -8.87 -7.40
N PRO A 69 0.58 -8.78 -8.71
CA PRO A 69 -0.01 -7.75 -9.56
C PRO A 69 -1.54 -7.78 -9.57
N GLU A 70 -2.14 -8.97 -9.53
CA GLU A 70 -3.59 -9.15 -9.52
C GLU A 70 -4.22 -8.63 -8.23
N LYS A 71 -3.63 -8.96 -7.10
CA LYS A 71 -4.09 -8.48 -5.80
C LYS A 71 -3.98 -6.97 -5.70
N PHE A 72 -2.87 -6.42 -6.17
CA PHE A 72 -2.65 -4.98 -6.15
C PHE A 72 -3.65 -4.24 -7.04
N ALA A 73 -3.95 -4.78 -8.22
CA ALA A 73 -4.96 -4.20 -9.10
C ALA A 73 -6.35 -4.17 -8.43
N GLU A 74 -6.69 -5.22 -7.67
CA GLU A 74 -7.92 -5.24 -6.89
C GLU A 74 -7.91 -4.18 -5.80
N ASP A 75 -6.81 -4.05 -5.08
CA ASP A 75 -6.67 -3.04 -4.03
C ASP A 75 -6.81 -1.63 -4.59
N ILE A 76 -6.22 -1.35 -5.75
CA ILE A 76 -6.36 -0.05 -6.43
C ILE A 76 -7.83 0.22 -6.77
N ARG A 77 -8.55 -0.77 -7.28
CA ARG A 77 -9.98 -0.60 -7.59
C ARG A 77 -10.80 -0.29 -6.35
N LYS A 78 -10.55 -1.00 -5.25
CA LYS A 78 -11.25 -0.76 -3.99
C LYS A 78 -10.98 0.62 -3.44
N GLU A 79 -9.72 1.03 -3.41
CA GLU A 79 -9.35 2.35 -2.91
C GLU A 79 -9.86 3.47 -3.80
N THR A 80 -9.85 3.29 -5.12
CA THR A 80 -10.39 4.26 -6.05
C THR A 80 -11.89 4.49 -5.79
N ALA A 81 -12.64 3.43 -5.56
CA ALA A 81 -14.05 3.53 -5.23
C ALA A 81 -14.28 4.21 -3.88
N GLN A 82 -13.52 3.83 -2.87
CA GLN A 82 -13.62 4.38 -1.52
C GLN A 82 -13.29 5.87 -1.48
N TRP A 83 -12.17 6.26 -2.04
CA TRP A 83 -11.76 7.66 -2.06
C TRP A 83 -12.60 8.50 -3.00
N GLY A 84 -13.03 7.94 -4.13
CA GLY A 84 -13.96 8.60 -5.05
C GLY A 84 -15.25 8.97 -4.35
N LYS A 85 -15.79 8.07 -3.54
CA LYS A 85 -16.99 8.34 -2.76
C LYS A 85 -16.77 9.45 -1.73
N ILE A 86 -15.68 9.38 -0.98
CA ILE A 86 -15.36 10.40 0.04
C ILE A 86 -15.18 11.77 -0.59
N ILE A 87 -14.45 11.84 -1.70
CA ILE A 87 -14.21 13.10 -2.43
C ILE A 87 -15.52 13.69 -2.92
N LYS A 88 -16.39 12.87 -3.50
CA LYS A 88 -17.67 13.30 -4.04
C LYS A 88 -18.63 13.77 -2.93
N ASP A 89 -18.75 12.98 -1.87
CA ASP A 89 -19.69 13.26 -0.78
C ASP A 89 -19.31 14.51 0.00
N ASN A 90 -18.03 14.88 0.01
CA ASN A 90 -17.53 16.05 0.72
C ASN A 90 -17.12 17.19 -0.20
N ASP A 91 -17.42 17.11 -1.50
CA ASP A 91 -17.14 18.14 -2.49
C ASP A 91 -15.67 18.62 -2.46
N ILE A 92 -14.76 17.67 -2.33
CA ILE A 92 -13.32 17.94 -2.33
C ILE A 92 -12.84 18.14 -3.77
N LYS A 93 -12.22 19.28 -4.04
CA LYS A 93 -11.72 19.60 -5.38
C LYS A 93 -10.25 19.92 -5.33
N ALA A 94 -9.52 19.42 -6.32
CA ALA A 94 -8.13 19.81 -6.56
C ALA A 94 -8.13 21.09 -7.40
N GLU A 95 -7.46 22.11 -6.93
CA GLU A 95 -7.29 23.36 -7.65
C GLU A 95 -5.90 23.45 -8.27
#